data_c4c81c84cd563c144b973e2abd024bbc
#
_entry.id   c4c81c84cd563c144b973e2abd024bbc
#
_cell.length_a   1.000
_cell.length_b   1.000
_cell.length_c   1.000
_cell.angle_alpha   90.00
_cell.angle_beta   90.00
_cell.angle_gamma   90.00
#
_symmetry.space_group_name_H-M   'P 1'
#
loop_
_entity.id
_entity.type
_entity.pdbx_description
1 polymer ?
#
loop_
_entity_poly.entity_id
_entity_poly.type
_entity_poly.pdbx_seq_one_letter_code
_entity_poly.pdbx_strand_id
1 'polypeptide(L)' 'MHATIGDRIIVKGHRVGEPDRDCEVLQARGPDDTEPFLVRWGDDGHEALFFPGSDAFVHHFDPASG' A
#
# COMPACT_ATOMS: atom_id res chain seq x y z
N MET A 1 5.03 9.07 4.32
CA MET A 1 3.75 8.31 4.29
C MET A 1 3.71 7.37 5.49
N HIS A 2 2.59 7.27 6.14
CA HIS A 2 2.42 6.40 7.31
C HIS A 2 1.37 5.34 6.99
N ALA A 3 1.71 4.09 7.24
CA ALA A 3 0.79 2.97 7.08
C ALA A 3 1.17 1.85 8.04
N THR A 4 0.18 1.13 8.54
CA THR A 4 0.40 0.04 9.48
C THR A 4 -0.23 -1.25 8.94
N ILE A 5 0.01 -2.36 9.65
CA ILE A 5 -0.48 -3.68 9.23
C ILE A 5 -1.99 -3.63 9.00
N GLY A 6 -2.40 -4.12 7.85
CA GLY A 6 -3.81 -4.14 7.45
C GLY A 6 -4.25 -2.98 6.57
N ASP A 7 -3.47 -1.90 6.52
CA ASP A 7 -3.77 -0.79 5.63
C ASP A 7 -3.51 -1.18 4.17
N ARG A 8 -4.18 -0.49 3.25
CA ARG A 8 -3.94 -0.67 1.82
C ARG A 8 -3.25 0.55 1.25
N ILE A 9 -2.36 0.31 0.29
CA ILE A 9 -1.75 1.37 -0.50
C ILE A 9 -2.25 1.21 -1.92
N ILE A 10 -2.77 2.30 -2.48
CA ILE A 10 -3.29 2.34 -3.84
C ILE A 10 -2.32 3.15 -4.68
N VAL A 11 -1.84 2.54 -5.77
CA VAL A 11 -0.94 3.18 -6.72
C VAL A 11 -1.74 3.50 -7.97
N LYS A 12 -1.81 4.77 -8.32
CA LYS A 12 -2.58 5.21 -9.48
C LYS A 12 -1.92 4.82 -10.78
N GLY A 13 -2.73 4.39 -11.75
CA GLY A 13 -2.26 4.18 -13.12
C GLY A 13 -1.88 5.51 -13.76
N HIS A 14 -0.83 5.48 -14.60
CA HIS A 14 -0.27 6.70 -15.22
C HIS A 14 -0.82 6.96 -16.61
N ARG A 15 -1.52 6.00 -17.21
CA ARG A 15 -2.02 6.09 -18.58
C ARG A 15 -3.51 5.85 -18.62
N VAL A 16 -4.16 6.44 -19.60
CA VAL A 16 -5.58 6.17 -19.85
C VAL A 16 -5.76 4.68 -20.08
N GLY A 17 -6.68 4.07 -19.35
CA GLY A 17 -6.94 2.64 -19.43
C GLY A 17 -6.03 1.76 -18.59
N GLU A 18 -5.00 2.32 -17.96
CA GLU A 18 -4.15 1.57 -17.06
C GLU A 18 -4.83 1.48 -15.69
N PRO A 19 -5.07 0.26 -15.16
CA PRO A 19 -5.74 0.13 -13.87
C PRO A 19 -4.84 0.56 -12.72
N ASP A 20 -5.46 1.06 -11.66
CA ASP A 20 -4.76 1.26 -10.40
C ASP A 20 -4.33 -0.08 -9.83
N ARG A 21 -3.20 -0.09 -9.12
CA ARG A 21 -2.74 -1.28 -8.39
C ARG A 21 -2.93 -1.03 -6.91
N ASP A 22 -3.17 -2.09 -6.16
CA ASP A 22 -3.26 -1.98 -4.71
C ASP A 22 -2.47 -3.08 -4.04
N CYS A 23 -2.04 -2.80 -2.82
CA CYS A 23 -1.35 -3.77 -2.00
C CYS A 23 -1.76 -3.64 -0.54
N GLU A 24 -1.60 -4.73 0.18
CA GLU A 24 -1.85 -4.76 1.62
C GLU A 24 -0.53 -4.58 2.37
N VAL A 25 -0.51 -3.71 3.35
CA VAL A 25 0.67 -3.52 4.20
C VAL A 25 0.77 -4.67 5.18
N LEU A 26 1.87 -5.42 5.09
CA LEU A 26 2.16 -6.52 6.00
C LEU A 26 3.03 -6.06 7.16
N GLN A 27 3.92 -5.08 6.91
CA GLN A 27 4.80 -4.54 7.94
C GLN A 27 5.35 -3.20 7.48
N ALA A 28 5.38 -2.22 8.37
CA ALA A 28 6.12 -0.98 8.14
C ALA A 28 7.55 -1.18 8.68
N ARG A 29 8.54 -0.99 7.81
CA ARG A 29 9.95 -1.26 8.13
C ARG A 29 10.70 -0.01 8.55
N GLY A 30 10.14 1.17 8.30
CA GLY A 30 10.73 2.43 8.73
C GLY A 30 10.25 2.84 10.11
N PRO A 31 10.84 3.88 10.71
CA PRO A 31 10.39 4.40 12.01
C PRO A 31 9.00 5.03 11.89
N ASP A 32 8.22 4.92 12.98
CA ASP A 32 6.90 5.56 13.09
C ASP A 32 5.94 5.16 11.96
N ASP A 33 5.93 3.87 11.60
CA ASP A 33 5.05 3.34 10.55
C ASP A 33 5.28 3.99 9.18
N THR A 34 6.54 4.24 8.86
CA THR A 34 6.92 4.82 7.56
C THR A 34 7.54 3.78 6.63
N GLU A 35 7.80 4.21 5.39
CA GLU A 35 8.44 3.36 4.39
C GLU A 35 9.88 2.99 4.79
N PRO A 36 10.39 1.88 4.23
CA PRO A 36 9.71 1.01 3.26
C PRO A 36 8.68 0.11 3.92
N PHE A 37 7.70 -0.32 3.13
CA PHE A 37 6.67 -1.24 3.60
C PHE A 37 6.87 -2.61 2.97
N LEU A 38 6.73 -3.65 3.78
CA LEU A 38 6.57 -4.99 3.25
C LEU A 38 5.09 -5.13 2.88
N VAL A 39 4.81 -5.42 1.62
CA VAL A 39 3.45 -5.45 1.10
C VAL A 39 3.17 -6.75 0.34
N ARG A 40 1.89 -7.08 0.25
CA ARG A 40 1.40 -8.13 -0.66
C ARG A 40 0.58 -7.46 -1.74
N TRP A 41 1.01 -7.62 -3.00
CA TRP A 41 0.30 -7.04 -4.14
C TRP A 41 -0.98 -7.80 -4.42
N GLY A 42 -2.07 -7.05 -4.68
CA GLY A 42 -3.39 -7.65 -4.87
C GLY A 42 -3.56 -8.34 -6.21
N ASP A 43 -2.75 -8.01 -7.22
CA ASP A 43 -2.88 -8.59 -8.56
C ASP A 43 -2.38 -10.03 -8.65
N ASP A 44 -1.26 -10.35 -8.01
CA ASP A 44 -0.67 -11.69 -8.08
C ASP A 44 -0.34 -12.29 -6.72
N GLY A 45 -0.52 -11.52 -5.65
CA GLY A 45 -0.29 -12.01 -4.29
C GLY A 45 1.17 -12.10 -3.87
N HIS A 46 2.11 -11.61 -4.68
CA HIS A 46 3.51 -11.67 -4.26
C HIS A 46 3.83 -10.62 -3.20
N GLU A 47 4.81 -10.91 -2.36
CA GLU A 47 5.26 -10.01 -1.31
C GLU A 47 6.56 -9.33 -1.74
N ALA A 48 6.68 -8.04 -1.43
CA ALA A 48 7.86 -7.26 -1.80
C ALA A 48 7.99 -6.04 -0.90
N LEU A 49 9.19 -5.49 -0.83
CA LEU A 49 9.40 -4.17 -0.22
C LEU A 49 8.96 -3.09 -1.21
N PHE A 50 8.28 -2.09 -0.70
CA PHE A 50 7.71 -1.03 -1.52
C PHE A 50 8.04 0.34 -0.93
N PHE A 51 8.49 1.25 -1.79
CA PHE A 51 8.75 2.65 -1.47
C PHE A 51 7.71 3.50 -2.21
N PRO A 52 6.60 3.89 -1.56
CA PRO A 52 5.56 4.65 -2.26
C PRO A 52 6.05 5.99 -2.78
N GLY A 53 5.64 6.31 -4.00
CA GLY A 53 5.88 7.62 -4.59
C GLY A 53 4.67 8.54 -4.44
N SER A 54 4.70 9.68 -5.13
CA SER A 54 3.63 10.68 -5.08
C SER A 54 2.32 10.21 -5.72
N ASP A 55 2.37 9.13 -6.48
CA ASP A 55 1.20 8.52 -7.14
C ASP A 55 0.51 7.48 -6.26
N ALA A 56 0.98 7.29 -5.04
CA ALA A 56 0.43 6.31 -4.10
C ALA A 56 -0.22 7.02 -2.91
N PHE A 57 -1.28 6.42 -2.39
CA PHE A 57 -1.92 6.91 -1.17
C PHE A 57 -2.43 5.75 -0.33
N VAL A 58 -2.56 6.00 0.96
CA VAL A 58 -2.94 5.00 1.94
C VAL A 58 -4.44 5.07 2.21
N HIS A 59 -5.07 3.89 2.20
CA HIS A 59 -6.42 3.71 2.68
C HIS A 59 -6.33 2.92 3.98
N HIS A 60 -6.62 3.58 5.11
CA HIS A 60 -6.47 2.96 6.42
C HIS A 60 -7.59 1.97 6.69
N PHE A 61 -7.19 0.83 7.26
CA PHE A 61 -8.14 -0.17 7.71
C PHE A 61 -8.85 0.33 8.97
N ASP A 62 -10.20 0.28 8.95
CA ASP A 62 -11.00 0.69 10.08
C ASP A 62 -12.00 -0.43 10.42
N PRO A 63 -11.66 -1.29 11.40
CA PRO A 63 -12.54 -2.41 11.76
C PRO A 63 -13.87 -1.96 12.38
N ALA A 64 -13.95 -0.73 12.90
CA ALA A 64 -15.17 -0.22 13.51
C ALA A 64 -16.22 0.21 12.48
N SER A 65 -15.81 0.52 11.26
CA SER A 65 -16.70 0.96 10.18
C SER A 65 -17.09 -0.18 9.24
N GLY A 66 -16.53 -1.34 9.42
CA GLY A 66 -16.73 -2.52 8.55
C GLY A 66 -17.98 -3.34 8.85
#